data_872d70191a5d0719fe8eb945c7c0ee5f
#
_entry.id   872d70191a5d0719fe8eb945c7c0ee5f
#
_cell.length_a   1.000
_cell.length_b   1.000
_cell.length_c   1.000
_cell.angle_alpha   90.00
_cell.angle_beta   90.00
_cell.angle_gamma   90.00
#
_symmetry.space_group_name_H-M   'P 1'
#
loop_
_entity.id
_entity.type
_entity.pdbx_description
1 polymer ?
#
loop_
_entity_poly.entity_id
_entity_poly.type
_entity_poly.pdbx_seq_one_letter_code
_entity_poly.pdbx_strand_id
1 'polypeptide(L)'
;MRWKLDRPSLEQNVPGDVYTLLTIEPNPAALGGAAPVTIPTHLIMLVDVSESMDVLVRRDPNAQKVGAGSAEGKAAQRVVSDVPSRREMAASVVAKMVERLQGDDLLTLIAFDDKPYLLAQAVSPSESETVAGAIAQLSTAGGGGTAMGKAFASVGDVLAAVQDAPRTRKLVLLTDGEDQQPDEALATARTVGWNYRLPIVAFGTGECKVAFLSELAKTSLAGAFNHIRDEMVAQQLFGQAVNNQKNIQATNVQLQLWLSPELQVRELYRTKPEILFVGDLHPDENHQVVLRLEQMERGKAYEFLFRTCLPARPAQQRLRIAKATLIYDVPGLNKVQEKLETNVVVEFTADAQRAAERSGDVRKVLARAEVQRQVLFLQGKIDLLKTSRGSPRDREIVARLLEALIAKFEDFGDQATANQYRKMKEEFTRKGSISQEMLNRSLAASSRAEEMVVAQDIDF
;
A
#
# COMPACT_ATOMS: atom_id res chain seq x y z
N MET A 1 5.01 -10.64 -19.64
CA MET A 1 6.07 -10.52 -18.59
C MET A 1 7.39 -10.22 -19.28
N ARG A 2 8.08 -9.17 -18.88
CA ARG A 2 9.39 -8.75 -19.39
C ARG A 2 10.26 -8.25 -18.23
N TRP A 3 11.59 -8.25 -18.44
CA TRP A 3 12.52 -7.74 -17.43
C TRP A 3 13.60 -6.88 -18.08
N LYS A 4 14.16 -5.98 -17.30
CA LYS A 4 15.33 -5.15 -17.65
C LYS A 4 16.30 -5.15 -16.48
N LEU A 5 17.60 -5.11 -16.76
CA LEU A 5 18.65 -4.92 -15.76
C LEU A 5 19.11 -3.47 -15.79
N ASP A 6 19.52 -2.94 -14.64
CA ASP A 6 20.24 -1.67 -14.58
C ASP A 6 21.63 -1.80 -15.22
N ARG A 7 22.22 -2.99 -15.10
CA ARG A 7 23.51 -3.39 -15.70
C ARG A 7 23.33 -4.72 -16.44
N PRO A 8 23.31 -4.72 -17.76
CA PRO A 8 23.21 -5.96 -18.53
C PRO A 8 24.50 -6.78 -18.45
N SER A 9 25.65 -6.14 -18.18
CA SER A 9 26.96 -6.77 -18.01
C SER A 9 27.66 -6.28 -16.75
N LEU A 10 28.39 -7.19 -16.12
CA LEU A 10 29.27 -6.93 -14.97
C LEU A 10 30.73 -7.15 -15.33
N GLU A 11 31.62 -6.46 -14.61
CA GLU A 11 33.04 -6.68 -14.75
C GLU A 11 33.44 -8.08 -14.25
N GLN A 12 34.31 -8.74 -15.00
CA GLN A 12 34.84 -10.06 -14.66
C GLN A 12 35.62 -10.02 -13.33
N ASN A 13 35.57 -11.13 -12.60
CA ASN A 13 36.37 -11.36 -11.37
C ASN A 13 36.11 -10.33 -10.24
N VAL A 14 35.03 -9.55 -10.34
CA VAL A 14 34.63 -8.59 -9.32
C VAL A 14 33.19 -8.92 -8.90
N PRO A 15 32.90 -8.99 -7.58
CA PRO A 15 31.53 -9.10 -7.15
C PRO A 15 30.75 -7.82 -7.49
N GLY A 16 29.48 -7.93 -7.76
CA GLY A 16 28.67 -6.77 -8.16
C GLY A 16 27.20 -6.91 -7.81
N ASP A 17 26.52 -5.80 -7.84
CA ASP A 17 25.09 -5.73 -7.64
C ASP A 17 24.37 -5.41 -8.94
N VAL A 18 23.21 -6.02 -9.14
CA VAL A 18 22.33 -5.76 -10.27
C VAL A 18 20.92 -5.50 -9.77
N TYR A 19 20.32 -4.42 -10.25
CA TYR A 19 18.89 -4.18 -10.07
C TYR A 19 18.13 -4.75 -11.25
N THR A 20 17.15 -5.60 -10.95
CA THR A 20 16.25 -6.19 -11.93
C THR A 20 14.88 -5.54 -11.82
N LEU A 21 14.39 -4.97 -12.91
CA LEU A 21 13.02 -4.48 -13.05
C LEU A 21 12.20 -5.52 -13.81
N LEU A 22 11.28 -6.18 -13.13
CA LEU A 22 10.34 -7.13 -13.72
C LEU A 22 9.01 -6.44 -13.94
N THR A 23 8.52 -6.40 -15.17
CA THR A 23 7.23 -5.80 -15.55
C THR A 23 6.26 -6.89 -16.02
N ILE A 24 5.07 -6.89 -15.45
CA ILE A 24 3.96 -7.75 -15.82
C ILE A 24 2.81 -6.85 -16.28
N GLU A 25 2.42 -7.00 -17.55
CA GLU A 25 1.31 -6.26 -18.15
C GLU A 25 0.26 -7.27 -18.65
N PRO A 26 -0.96 -7.22 -18.10
CA PRO A 26 -2.06 -7.98 -18.67
C PRO A 26 -2.34 -7.49 -20.10
N ASN A 27 -2.17 -8.36 -21.10
CA ASN A 27 -2.43 -8.04 -22.50
C ASN A 27 -3.80 -8.59 -22.93
N PRO A 28 -4.81 -7.75 -23.15
CA PRO A 28 -6.13 -8.19 -23.58
C PRO A 28 -6.12 -8.95 -24.93
N ALA A 29 -5.22 -8.59 -25.84
CA ALA A 29 -5.09 -9.25 -27.11
C ALA A 29 -4.55 -10.69 -26.99
N ALA A 30 -3.61 -10.94 -26.06
CA ALA A 30 -3.10 -12.28 -25.78
C ALA A 30 -4.14 -13.21 -25.15
N LEU A 31 -5.22 -12.65 -24.61
CA LEU A 31 -6.34 -13.36 -23.99
C LEU A 31 -7.51 -13.54 -24.95
N GLY A 32 -7.27 -13.46 -26.28
CA GLY A 32 -8.27 -13.77 -27.30
C GLY A 32 -9.44 -12.78 -27.38
N GLY A 33 -9.30 -11.57 -26.85
CA GLY A 33 -10.36 -10.56 -26.87
C GLY A 33 -11.53 -10.89 -25.95
N ALA A 34 -11.38 -11.85 -25.01
CA ALA A 34 -12.42 -12.18 -24.05
C ALA A 34 -12.93 -10.93 -23.33
N ALA A 35 -14.25 -10.81 -23.26
CA ALA A 35 -14.89 -9.74 -22.49
C ALA A 35 -14.44 -9.81 -21.02
N PRO A 36 -14.26 -8.68 -20.35
CA PRO A 36 -14.00 -8.71 -18.91
C PRO A 36 -15.16 -9.42 -18.20
N VAL A 37 -14.83 -10.43 -17.41
CA VAL A 37 -15.80 -11.12 -16.57
C VAL A 37 -15.89 -10.35 -15.26
N THR A 38 -17.10 -9.98 -14.88
CA THR A 38 -17.36 -9.49 -13.53
C THR A 38 -17.29 -10.67 -12.58
N ILE A 39 -16.25 -10.73 -11.76
CA ILE A 39 -16.15 -11.75 -10.72
C ILE A 39 -16.80 -11.17 -9.48
N PRO A 40 -17.75 -11.89 -8.86
CA PRO A 40 -18.36 -11.44 -7.62
C PRO A 40 -17.29 -11.19 -6.56
N THR A 41 -17.51 -10.20 -5.74
CA THR A 41 -16.60 -9.76 -4.70
C THR A 41 -17.19 -10.05 -3.33
N HIS A 42 -16.35 -10.51 -2.40
CA HIS A 42 -16.64 -10.44 -0.98
C HIS A 42 -15.85 -9.26 -0.38
N LEU A 43 -16.55 -8.17 -0.14
CA LEU A 43 -16.01 -6.99 0.52
C LEU A 43 -16.09 -7.18 2.04
N ILE A 44 -14.95 -7.23 2.71
CA ILE A 44 -14.87 -7.28 4.16
C ILE A 44 -14.44 -5.90 4.64
N MET A 45 -15.21 -5.29 5.53
CA MET A 45 -14.93 -3.98 6.09
C MET A 45 -14.68 -4.09 7.58
N LEU A 46 -13.51 -3.65 8.01
CA LEU A 46 -13.16 -3.43 9.42
C LEU A 46 -13.22 -1.93 9.70
N VAL A 47 -14.11 -1.52 10.59
CA VAL A 47 -14.32 -0.11 10.95
C VAL A 47 -14.00 0.09 12.42
N ASP A 48 -13.00 0.92 12.67
CA ASP A 48 -12.64 1.37 14.01
C ASP A 48 -13.76 2.25 14.60
N VAL A 49 -14.23 1.88 15.78
CA VAL A 49 -15.24 2.60 16.55
C VAL A 49 -14.74 2.91 17.97
N SER A 50 -13.43 2.98 18.15
CA SER A 50 -12.78 3.41 19.39
C SER A 50 -13.09 4.87 19.72
N GLU A 51 -12.80 5.28 20.96
CA GLU A 51 -13.07 6.64 21.44
C GLU A 51 -12.39 7.73 20.59
N SER A 52 -11.21 7.46 20.04
CA SER A 52 -10.49 8.39 19.15
C SER A 52 -11.25 8.71 17.85
N MET A 53 -12.16 7.82 17.43
CA MET A 53 -13.00 8.01 16.24
C MET A 53 -14.19 8.96 16.48
N ASP A 54 -14.49 9.35 17.72
CA ASP A 54 -15.53 10.34 18.04
C ASP A 54 -15.07 11.79 17.85
N VAL A 55 -13.79 11.99 17.53
CA VAL A 55 -13.22 13.31 17.24
C VAL A 55 -13.81 13.88 15.95
N LEU A 56 -14.24 15.15 16.00
CA LEU A 56 -14.80 15.84 14.83
C LEU A 56 -13.77 16.05 13.72
N VAL A 57 -14.19 15.83 12.48
CA VAL A 57 -13.35 16.06 11.28
C VAL A 57 -13.29 17.56 10.98
N ARG A 58 -12.14 18.20 11.18
CA ARG A 58 -11.98 19.63 10.89
C ARG A 58 -12.01 19.88 9.38
N ARG A 59 -12.92 20.76 8.94
CA ARG A 59 -12.95 21.23 7.53
C ARG A 59 -11.92 22.33 7.24
N ASP A 60 -11.44 23.06 8.27
CA ASP A 60 -10.49 24.17 8.12
C ASP A 60 -9.45 24.15 9.26
N PRO A 61 -8.14 24.12 8.95
CA PRO A 61 -7.07 24.20 9.94
C PRO A 61 -7.02 25.57 10.67
N ASN A 62 -7.73 26.59 10.17
CA ASN A 62 -7.79 27.93 10.78
C ASN A 62 -9.00 28.16 11.68
N ALA A 63 -9.89 27.18 11.86
CA ALA A 63 -11.00 27.29 12.81
C ALA A 63 -10.46 27.37 14.24
N GLN A 64 -10.52 28.56 14.85
CA GLN A 64 -10.05 28.83 16.20
C GLN A 64 -10.79 27.99 17.24
N LYS A 65 -10.05 27.50 18.24
CA LYS A 65 -10.62 26.89 19.44
C LYS A 65 -11.50 27.94 20.16
N VAL A 66 -12.80 27.76 20.11
CA VAL A 66 -13.72 28.50 20.98
C VAL A 66 -13.82 27.76 22.30
N GLY A 67 -13.37 28.38 23.37
CA GLY A 67 -13.37 27.77 24.72
C GLY A 67 -14.78 27.52 25.23
N ALA A 68 -14.97 26.40 25.89
CA ALA A 68 -16.20 26.08 26.59
C ALA A 68 -16.43 27.09 27.75
N GLY A 69 -17.50 27.89 27.68
CA GLY A 69 -17.88 28.71 28.82
C GLY A 69 -18.55 30.08 28.55
N SER A 70 -18.76 30.50 27.29
CA SER A 70 -19.45 31.75 26.96
C SER A 70 -20.79 31.51 26.26
N ALA A 71 -21.68 32.52 26.26
CA ALA A 71 -22.94 32.45 25.48
C ALA A 71 -22.69 32.24 23.98
N GLU A 72 -21.51 32.65 23.47
CA GLU A 72 -21.00 32.37 22.14
C GLU A 72 -20.64 30.90 21.96
N GLY A 73 -20.26 30.18 23.02
CA GLY A 73 -19.99 28.74 23.00
C GLY A 73 -21.20 27.88 22.62
N LYS A 74 -22.43 28.31 23.01
CA LYS A 74 -23.66 27.60 22.61
C LYS A 74 -24.03 27.80 21.14
N ALA A 75 -23.75 28.98 20.59
CA ALA A 75 -23.93 29.25 19.17
C ALA A 75 -22.84 28.55 18.33
N ALA A 76 -21.60 28.54 18.82
CA ALA A 76 -20.49 27.80 18.21
C ALA A 76 -20.70 26.28 18.30
N GLN A 77 -21.28 25.74 19.37
CA GLN A 77 -21.63 24.34 19.51
C GLN A 77 -22.74 23.91 18.51
N ARG A 78 -23.67 24.82 18.16
CA ARG A 78 -24.64 24.58 17.08
C ARG A 78 -24.01 24.57 15.68
N VAL A 79 -23.03 25.42 15.42
CA VAL A 79 -22.28 25.44 14.14
C VAL A 79 -21.34 24.24 14.04
N VAL A 80 -20.81 23.76 15.16
CA VAL A 80 -19.96 22.55 15.24
C VAL A 80 -20.78 21.26 15.10
N SER A 81 -22.10 21.30 15.35
CA SER A 81 -22.98 20.12 15.18
C SER A 81 -23.14 19.68 13.70
N ASP A 82 -22.76 20.51 12.74
CA ASP A 82 -22.77 20.17 11.29
C ASP A 82 -21.46 19.54 10.79
N VAL A 83 -20.45 19.39 11.65
CA VAL A 83 -19.18 18.75 11.32
C VAL A 83 -19.23 17.29 11.77
N PRO A 84 -19.14 16.31 10.85
CA PRO A 84 -19.21 14.91 11.21
C PRO A 84 -17.99 14.48 12.05
N SER A 85 -18.20 13.54 12.97
CA SER A 85 -17.11 12.81 13.61
C SER A 85 -16.39 11.90 12.59
N ARG A 86 -15.18 11.42 12.93
CA ARG A 86 -14.49 10.42 12.09
C ARG A 86 -15.34 9.15 11.94
N ARG A 87 -16.08 8.76 12.98
CA ARG A 87 -17.00 7.63 12.97
C ARG A 87 -18.17 7.85 12.01
N GLU A 88 -18.82 9.01 12.03
CA GLU A 88 -19.88 9.36 11.08
C GLU A 88 -19.37 9.43 9.65
N MET A 89 -18.16 9.95 9.45
CA MET A 89 -17.50 9.92 8.15
C MET A 89 -17.24 8.48 7.69
N ALA A 90 -16.77 7.61 8.58
CA ALA A 90 -16.54 6.20 8.27
C ALA A 90 -17.86 5.51 7.87
N ALA A 91 -18.96 5.75 8.60
CA ALA A 91 -20.28 5.21 8.26
C ALA A 91 -20.77 5.70 6.89
N SER A 92 -20.62 7.00 6.57
CA SER A 92 -20.93 7.57 5.26
C SER A 92 -20.12 6.90 4.15
N VAL A 93 -18.85 6.65 4.40
CA VAL A 93 -17.95 5.96 3.48
C VAL A 93 -18.40 4.52 3.24
N VAL A 94 -18.70 3.78 4.31
CA VAL A 94 -19.22 2.41 4.22
C VAL A 94 -20.49 2.36 3.36
N ALA A 95 -21.44 3.26 3.62
CA ALA A 95 -22.68 3.35 2.85
C ALA A 95 -22.41 3.52 1.34
N LYS A 96 -21.52 4.44 0.97
CA LYS A 96 -21.18 4.69 -0.44
C LYS A 96 -20.38 3.55 -1.09
N MET A 97 -19.62 2.79 -0.33
CA MET A 97 -18.97 1.59 -0.86
C MET A 97 -19.98 0.50 -1.15
N VAL A 98 -20.94 0.33 -0.24
CA VAL A 98 -22.01 -0.67 -0.41
C VAL A 98 -22.91 -0.36 -1.61
N GLU A 99 -23.24 0.91 -1.87
CA GLU A 99 -23.99 1.32 -3.06
C GLU A 99 -23.35 0.89 -4.39
N ARG A 100 -22.08 0.55 -4.40
CA ARG A 100 -21.34 0.11 -5.59
C ARG A 100 -21.27 -1.40 -5.74
N LEU A 101 -21.61 -2.14 -4.70
CA LEU A 101 -21.74 -3.59 -4.76
C LEU A 101 -22.96 -3.96 -5.60
N GLN A 102 -22.89 -5.05 -6.34
CA GLN A 102 -23.92 -5.46 -7.30
C GLN A 102 -24.11 -6.96 -7.28
N GLY A 103 -25.34 -7.39 -7.59
CA GLY A 103 -25.67 -8.76 -7.89
C GLY A 103 -25.21 -9.75 -6.81
N ASP A 104 -24.25 -10.57 -7.17
CA ASP A 104 -23.73 -11.65 -6.33
C ASP A 104 -22.60 -11.22 -5.39
N ASP A 105 -22.30 -9.93 -5.29
CA ASP A 105 -21.33 -9.44 -4.31
C ASP A 105 -21.82 -9.69 -2.88
N LEU A 106 -20.88 -9.81 -1.94
CA LEU A 106 -21.18 -9.99 -0.52
C LEU A 106 -20.50 -8.90 0.31
N LEU A 107 -21.15 -8.48 1.38
CA LEU A 107 -20.64 -7.59 2.39
C LEU A 107 -20.46 -8.33 3.71
N THR A 108 -19.27 -8.23 4.31
CA THR A 108 -19.09 -8.45 5.75
C THR A 108 -18.68 -7.14 6.38
N LEU A 109 -19.38 -6.72 7.44
CA LEU A 109 -19.11 -5.50 8.18
C LEU A 109 -18.82 -5.84 9.64
N ILE A 110 -17.63 -5.50 10.09
CA ILE A 110 -17.16 -5.69 11.46
C ILE A 110 -16.73 -4.32 11.99
N ALA A 111 -17.39 -3.84 13.04
CA ALA A 111 -16.89 -2.75 13.84
C ALA A 111 -15.93 -3.29 14.91
N PHE A 112 -14.97 -2.50 15.36
CA PHE A 112 -14.07 -2.93 16.44
C PHE A 112 -13.60 -1.76 17.32
N ASP A 113 -13.41 -2.07 18.59
CA ASP A 113 -12.72 -1.29 19.62
C ASP A 113 -11.77 -2.24 20.38
N ASP A 114 -11.96 -2.46 21.68
CA ASP A 114 -11.28 -3.50 22.47
C ASP A 114 -11.70 -4.93 22.05
N LYS A 115 -12.77 -5.06 21.29
CA LYS A 115 -13.31 -6.31 20.76
C LYS A 115 -13.99 -6.10 19.41
N PRO A 116 -14.11 -7.15 18.58
CA PRO A 116 -14.88 -7.09 17.34
C PRO A 116 -16.40 -7.18 17.59
N TYR A 117 -17.16 -6.50 16.73
CA TYR A 117 -18.64 -6.55 16.66
C TYR A 117 -19.02 -6.91 15.21
N LEU A 118 -19.48 -8.12 14.99
CA LEU A 118 -19.95 -8.57 13.69
C LEU A 118 -21.34 -7.97 13.41
N LEU A 119 -21.40 -6.96 12.54
CA LEU A 119 -22.64 -6.24 12.21
C LEU A 119 -23.36 -6.84 11.01
N ALA A 120 -22.61 -7.37 10.03
CA ALA A 120 -23.14 -8.10 8.90
C ALA A 120 -22.16 -9.19 8.46
N GLN A 121 -22.64 -10.40 8.15
CA GLN A 121 -21.82 -11.53 7.73
C GLN A 121 -22.24 -12.02 6.36
N ALA A 122 -21.40 -11.79 5.33
CA ALA A 122 -21.62 -12.25 3.96
C ALA A 122 -23.03 -11.96 3.43
N VAL A 123 -23.52 -10.74 3.69
CA VAL A 123 -24.87 -10.27 3.31
C VAL A 123 -24.86 -9.77 1.89
N SER A 124 -25.91 -10.09 1.12
CA SER A 124 -26.10 -9.53 -0.22
C SER A 124 -26.45 -8.04 -0.15
N PRO A 125 -25.91 -7.18 -1.06
CA PRO A 125 -26.32 -5.77 -1.14
C PRO A 125 -27.82 -5.57 -1.36
N SER A 126 -28.51 -6.57 -1.90
CA SER A 126 -29.97 -6.55 -2.11
C SER A 126 -30.77 -6.63 -0.79
N GLU A 127 -30.15 -7.09 0.29
CA GLU A 127 -30.74 -7.11 1.65
C GLU A 127 -30.62 -5.72 2.31
N SER A 128 -31.24 -4.73 1.68
CA SER A 128 -31.05 -3.31 2.00
C SER A 128 -31.34 -2.95 3.45
N GLU A 129 -32.34 -3.57 4.08
CA GLU A 129 -32.68 -3.33 5.49
C GLU A 129 -31.60 -3.84 6.44
N THR A 130 -31.09 -5.06 6.20
CA THR A 130 -29.98 -5.65 6.98
C THR A 130 -28.72 -4.79 6.86
N VAL A 131 -28.39 -4.38 5.64
CA VAL A 131 -27.22 -3.55 5.36
C VAL A 131 -27.35 -2.17 5.99
N ALA A 132 -28.50 -1.50 5.85
CA ALA A 132 -28.76 -0.18 6.45
C ALA A 132 -28.71 -0.26 8.00
N GLY A 133 -29.29 -1.30 8.58
CA GLY A 133 -29.24 -1.56 10.00
C GLY A 133 -27.81 -1.77 10.53
N ALA A 134 -26.99 -2.53 9.81
CA ALA A 134 -25.58 -2.75 10.14
C ALA A 134 -24.78 -1.44 10.08
N ILE A 135 -24.99 -0.62 9.05
CA ILE A 135 -24.31 0.70 8.94
C ILE A 135 -24.74 1.65 10.05
N ALA A 136 -26.03 1.69 10.41
CA ALA A 136 -26.53 2.53 11.48
C ALA A 136 -25.89 2.16 12.83
N GLN A 137 -25.61 0.88 13.08
CA GLN A 137 -24.96 0.40 14.29
C GLN A 137 -23.50 0.92 14.43
N LEU A 138 -22.82 1.30 13.36
CA LEU A 138 -21.49 1.91 13.45
C LEU A 138 -21.47 3.18 14.30
N SER A 139 -22.56 3.96 14.29
CA SER A 139 -22.66 5.19 15.07
C SER A 139 -22.85 4.97 16.57
N THR A 140 -23.29 3.77 16.98
CA THR A 140 -23.63 3.44 18.37
C THR A 140 -22.75 2.35 18.98
N ALA A 141 -21.98 1.62 18.16
CA ALA A 141 -21.11 0.55 18.63
C ALA A 141 -19.81 1.11 19.23
N GLY A 142 -19.23 0.39 20.16
CA GLY A 142 -17.88 0.63 20.67
C GLY A 142 -17.75 1.82 21.62
N GLY A 143 -16.58 2.47 21.58
CA GLY A 143 -16.19 3.59 22.47
C GLY A 143 -15.06 3.22 23.43
N GLY A 144 -14.48 2.02 23.31
CA GLY A 144 -13.32 1.56 24.05
C GLY A 144 -11.97 1.92 23.40
N GLY A 145 -10.95 1.15 23.72
CA GLY A 145 -9.63 1.24 23.08
C GLY A 145 -9.62 0.65 21.67
N THR A 146 -8.43 0.23 21.18
CA THR A 146 -8.28 -0.31 19.82
C THR A 146 -7.49 -1.61 19.87
N ALA A 147 -8.12 -2.72 19.45
CA ALA A 147 -7.52 -4.07 19.39
C ALA A 147 -7.67 -4.68 17.98
N MET A 148 -6.91 -4.18 17.03
CA MET A 148 -6.97 -4.64 15.62
C MET A 148 -6.62 -6.11 15.44
N GLY A 149 -5.73 -6.66 16.29
CA GLY A 149 -5.41 -8.08 16.26
C GLY A 149 -6.64 -8.96 16.43
N LYS A 150 -7.52 -8.65 17.37
CA LYS A 150 -8.79 -9.35 17.58
C LYS A 150 -9.76 -9.15 16.41
N ALA A 151 -9.78 -7.94 15.83
CA ALA A 151 -10.60 -7.66 14.66
C ALA A 151 -10.15 -8.49 13.44
N PHE A 152 -8.86 -8.60 13.17
CA PHE A 152 -8.34 -9.49 12.12
C PHE A 152 -8.64 -10.96 12.39
N ALA A 153 -8.51 -11.43 13.64
CA ALA A 153 -8.87 -12.80 14.00
C ALA A 153 -10.35 -13.09 13.68
N SER A 154 -11.25 -12.18 14.02
CA SER A 154 -12.68 -12.28 13.70
C SER A 154 -12.93 -12.35 12.18
N VAL A 155 -12.16 -11.65 11.35
CA VAL A 155 -12.21 -11.82 9.88
C VAL A 155 -11.86 -13.25 9.50
N GLY A 156 -10.82 -13.82 10.10
CA GLY A 156 -10.44 -15.22 9.88
C GLY A 156 -11.58 -16.20 10.20
N ASP A 157 -12.23 -16.01 11.36
CA ASP A 157 -13.36 -16.84 11.80
C ASP A 157 -14.54 -16.75 10.84
N VAL A 158 -14.89 -15.52 10.41
CA VAL A 158 -15.96 -15.30 9.41
C VAL A 158 -15.64 -15.99 8.10
N LEU A 159 -14.43 -15.83 7.59
CA LEU A 159 -14.02 -16.42 6.32
C LEU A 159 -13.91 -17.95 6.38
N ALA A 160 -13.60 -18.52 7.54
CA ALA A 160 -13.62 -19.97 7.75
C ALA A 160 -15.05 -20.53 7.72
N ALA A 161 -16.04 -19.76 8.18
CA ALA A 161 -17.43 -20.15 8.23
C ALA A 161 -18.17 -20.00 6.89
N VAL A 162 -17.70 -19.11 6.01
CA VAL A 162 -18.34 -18.83 4.73
C VAL A 162 -17.80 -19.75 3.65
N GLN A 163 -18.63 -20.71 3.19
CA GLN A 163 -18.34 -21.52 2.02
C GLN A 163 -18.65 -20.74 0.75
N ASP A 164 -17.66 -20.11 0.19
CA ASP A 164 -17.83 -19.23 -0.98
C ASP A 164 -17.73 -19.99 -2.30
N ALA A 165 -18.68 -19.67 -3.23
CA ALA A 165 -18.40 -19.76 -4.66
C ALA A 165 -17.13 -18.94 -5.00
N PRO A 166 -16.44 -19.20 -6.13
CA PRO A 166 -15.22 -18.47 -6.49
C PRO A 166 -15.48 -16.96 -6.52
N ARG A 167 -15.01 -16.23 -5.51
CA ARG A 167 -15.16 -14.79 -5.36
C ARG A 167 -13.79 -14.15 -5.15
N THR A 168 -13.62 -12.94 -5.60
CA THR A 168 -12.49 -12.12 -5.16
C THR A 168 -12.79 -11.59 -3.76
N ARG A 169 -11.75 -11.52 -2.91
CA ARG A 169 -11.88 -10.99 -1.55
C ARG A 169 -11.07 -9.72 -1.43
N LYS A 170 -11.57 -8.77 -0.66
CA LYS A 170 -10.86 -7.54 -0.31
C LYS A 170 -11.23 -7.11 1.10
N LEU A 171 -10.23 -6.83 1.91
CA LEU A 171 -10.42 -6.21 3.21
C LEU A 171 -10.15 -4.72 3.12
N VAL A 172 -11.08 -3.93 3.62
CA VAL A 172 -10.96 -2.49 3.80
C VAL A 172 -10.94 -2.20 5.29
N LEU A 173 -9.85 -1.61 5.76
CA LEU A 173 -9.68 -1.16 7.14
C LEU A 173 -9.85 0.36 7.20
N LEU A 174 -10.74 0.85 8.06
CA LEU A 174 -10.96 2.26 8.37
C LEU A 174 -10.59 2.50 9.83
N THR A 175 -9.56 3.31 10.11
CA THR A 175 -9.04 3.54 11.47
C THR A 175 -8.23 4.84 11.52
N ASP A 176 -7.97 5.36 12.71
CA ASP A 176 -6.94 6.37 12.94
C ASP A 176 -5.56 5.75 13.25
N GLY A 177 -5.45 4.42 13.25
CA GLY A 177 -4.19 3.67 13.27
C GLY A 177 -3.52 3.57 14.63
N GLU A 178 -4.18 3.95 15.72
CA GLU A 178 -3.68 3.69 17.07
C GLU A 178 -4.11 2.30 17.52
N ASP A 179 -3.17 1.41 17.77
CA ASP A 179 -3.42 0.05 18.25
C ASP A 179 -2.67 -0.19 19.56
N GLN A 180 -3.30 -0.92 20.49
CA GLN A 180 -2.72 -1.24 21.79
C GLN A 180 -1.59 -2.27 21.68
N GLN A 181 -1.65 -3.15 20.66
CA GLN A 181 -0.71 -4.25 20.43
C GLN A 181 -0.35 -4.37 18.94
N PRO A 182 0.37 -3.38 18.37
CA PRO A 182 0.60 -3.28 16.93
C PRO A 182 1.34 -4.50 16.33
N ASP A 183 2.25 -5.12 17.08
CA ASP A 183 2.97 -6.31 16.61
C ASP A 183 2.06 -7.53 16.48
N GLU A 184 1.13 -7.72 17.42
CA GLU A 184 0.12 -8.77 17.36
C GLU A 184 -0.85 -8.53 16.20
N ALA A 185 -1.30 -7.29 16.01
CA ALA A 185 -2.16 -6.91 14.90
C ALA A 185 -1.51 -7.22 13.55
N LEU A 186 -0.22 -6.88 13.36
CA LEU A 186 0.54 -7.20 12.15
C LEU A 186 0.69 -8.70 11.93
N ALA A 187 1.00 -9.47 12.97
CA ALA A 187 1.15 -10.91 12.88
C ALA A 187 -0.18 -11.59 12.48
N THR A 188 -1.28 -11.19 13.10
CA THR A 188 -2.61 -11.71 12.79
C THR A 188 -3.06 -11.31 11.39
N ALA A 189 -2.87 -10.05 11.00
CA ALA A 189 -3.17 -9.59 9.65
C ALA A 189 -2.41 -10.36 8.57
N ARG A 190 -1.12 -10.66 8.79
CA ARG A 190 -0.31 -11.49 7.88
C ARG A 190 -0.87 -12.89 7.76
N THR A 191 -1.22 -13.52 8.88
CA THR A 191 -1.77 -14.87 8.91
C THR A 191 -3.10 -14.95 8.16
N VAL A 192 -4.03 -14.04 8.47
CA VAL A 192 -5.36 -13.98 7.82
C VAL A 192 -5.22 -13.62 6.34
N GLY A 193 -4.42 -12.61 6.02
CA GLY A 193 -4.14 -12.20 4.64
C GLY A 193 -3.56 -13.34 3.80
N TRP A 194 -2.64 -14.11 4.37
CA TRP A 194 -2.04 -15.27 3.70
C TRP A 194 -3.01 -16.43 3.51
N ASN A 195 -3.71 -16.83 4.57
CA ASN A 195 -4.58 -18.02 4.54
C ASN A 195 -5.77 -17.83 3.61
N TYR A 196 -6.34 -16.61 3.58
CA TYR A 196 -7.56 -16.32 2.81
C TYR A 196 -7.31 -15.54 1.53
N ARG A 197 -6.04 -15.30 1.15
CA ARG A 197 -5.66 -14.50 -0.03
C ARG A 197 -6.35 -13.14 -0.03
N LEU A 198 -6.24 -12.44 1.09
CA LEU A 198 -7.02 -11.25 1.39
C LEU A 198 -6.13 -10.00 1.30
N PRO A 199 -6.20 -9.21 0.21
CA PRO A 199 -5.56 -7.91 0.13
C PRO A 199 -6.12 -6.96 1.17
N ILE A 200 -5.25 -6.27 1.90
CA ILE A 200 -5.64 -5.28 2.91
C ILE A 200 -5.44 -3.88 2.34
N VAL A 201 -6.54 -3.13 2.21
CA VAL A 201 -6.52 -1.72 1.88
C VAL A 201 -6.82 -0.92 3.14
N ALA A 202 -5.78 -0.31 3.70
CA ALA A 202 -5.90 0.47 4.92
C ALA A 202 -6.18 1.94 4.59
N PHE A 203 -7.17 2.51 5.25
CA PHE A 203 -7.54 3.91 5.17
C PHE A 203 -7.37 4.55 6.54
N GLY A 204 -6.40 5.45 6.62
CA GLY A 204 -6.11 6.20 7.84
C GLY A 204 -6.86 7.53 7.88
N THR A 205 -7.46 7.86 9.02
CA THR A 205 -8.15 9.15 9.26
C THR A 205 -7.39 9.99 10.28
N GLY A 206 -7.49 11.32 10.17
CA GLY A 206 -6.88 12.23 11.15
C GLY A 206 -5.35 12.10 11.26
N GLU A 207 -4.83 12.09 12.48
CA GLU A 207 -3.39 11.93 12.78
C GLU A 207 -2.99 10.45 12.87
N CYS A 208 -3.35 9.65 11.86
CA CYS A 208 -3.14 8.21 11.86
C CYS A 208 -1.65 7.80 11.91
N LYS A 209 -1.39 6.59 12.41
CA LYS A 209 -0.06 5.96 12.45
C LYS A 209 0.32 5.38 11.08
N VAL A 210 0.76 6.26 10.18
CA VAL A 210 1.04 5.91 8.78
C VAL A 210 2.03 4.76 8.63
N ALA A 211 3.09 4.73 9.43
CA ALA A 211 4.09 3.66 9.36
C ALA A 211 3.44 2.29 9.64
N PHE A 212 2.62 2.19 10.69
CA PHE A 212 1.91 0.98 11.05
C PHE A 212 0.89 0.55 9.97
N LEU A 213 0.05 1.49 9.50
CA LEU A 213 -0.93 1.19 8.44
C LEU A 213 -0.27 0.82 7.10
N SER A 214 0.89 1.41 6.80
CA SER A 214 1.69 1.01 5.65
C SER A 214 2.24 -0.41 5.80
N GLU A 215 2.67 -0.82 7.00
CA GLU A 215 3.10 -2.20 7.27
C GLU A 215 1.92 -3.20 7.16
N LEU A 216 0.73 -2.83 7.63
CA LEU A 216 -0.49 -3.63 7.42
C LEU A 216 -0.78 -3.82 5.92
N ALA A 217 -0.71 -2.76 5.13
CA ALA A 217 -0.93 -2.85 3.69
C ALA A 217 0.11 -3.76 2.99
N LYS A 218 1.33 -3.85 3.51
CA LYS A 218 2.39 -4.72 2.97
C LYS A 218 2.18 -6.21 3.23
N THR A 219 1.24 -6.60 4.09
CA THR A 219 0.92 -8.01 4.32
C THR A 219 0.44 -8.72 3.05
N SER A 220 0.01 -7.96 2.04
CA SER A 220 -0.30 -8.41 0.68
C SER A 220 0.32 -7.47 -0.36
N LEU A 221 0.87 -8.02 -1.45
CA LEU A 221 1.36 -7.18 -2.56
C LEU A 221 0.25 -6.46 -3.34
N ALA A 222 -1.01 -6.83 -3.13
CA ALA A 222 -2.18 -6.12 -3.64
C ALA A 222 -2.76 -5.13 -2.62
N GLY A 223 -2.15 -5.03 -1.42
CA GLY A 223 -2.54 -4.08 -0.40
C GLY A 223 -2.14 -2.65 -0.75
N ALA A 224 -2.83 -1.69 -0.15
CA ALA A 224 -2.57 -0.27 -0.31
C ALA A 224 -2.85 0.47 1.00
N PHE A 225 -2.14 1.57 1.22
CA PHE A 225 -2.45 2.51 2.28
C PHE A 225 -2.87 3.85 1.68
N ASN A 226 -3.96 4.41 2.18
CA ASN A 226 -4.49 5.70 1.78
C ASN A 226 -4.80 6.57 3.01
N HIS A 227 -4.42 7.83 2.98
CA HIS A 227 -4.77 8.79 4.02
C HIS A 227 -6.00 9.59 3.59
N ILE A 228 -7.06 9.51 4.41
CA ILE A 228 -8.30 10.25 4.20
C ILE A 228 -8.22 11.59 4.94
N ARG A 229 -8.31 12.69 4.20
CA ARG A 229 -8.31 14.04 4.75
C ARG A 229 -9.72 14.60 4.92
N ASP A 230 -10.59 14.24 4.00
CA ASP A 230 -11.96 14.71 3.94
C ASP A 230 -12.85 13.69 3.22
N GLU A 231 -14.15 13.91 3.30
CA GLU A 231 -15.15 13.01 2.74
C GLU A 231 -15.04 12.87 1.21
N MET A 232 -14.68 13.94 0.50
CA MET A 232 -14.58 13.93 -0.96
C MET A 232 -13.40 13.07 -1.43
N VAL A 233 -12.25 13.19 -0.77
CA VAL A 233 -11.07 12.34 -1.02
C VAL A 233 -11.40 10.89 -0.67
N ALA A 234 -12.08 10.65 0.45
CA ALA A 234 -12.57 9.33 0.81
C ALA A 234 -13.40 8.71 -0.32
N GLN A 235 -14.43 9.42 -0.79
CA GLN A 235 -15.33 8.94 -1.86
C GLN A 235 -14.57 8.60 -3.16
N GLN A 236 -13.60 9.42 -3.54
CA GLN A 236 -12.80 9.20 -4.75
C GLN A 236 -11.92 7.95 -4.61
N LEU A 237 -11.18 7.81 -3.51
CA LEU A 237 -10.29 6.68 -3.25
C LEU A 237 -11.07 5.36 -3.11
N PHE A 238 -12.20 5.38 -2.40
CA PHE A 238 -13.09 4.22 -2.27
C PHE A 238 -13.72 3.84 -3.59
N GLY A 239 -14.12 4.85 -4.39
CA GLY A 239 -14.60 4.60 -5.75
C GLY A 239 -13.61 3.83 -6.59
N GLN A 240 -12.35 4.18 -6.51
CA GLN A 240 -11.28 3.46 -7.20
C GLN A 240 -11.11 2.04 -6.63
N ALA A 241 -11.12 1.87 -5.31
CA ALA A 241 -10.94 0.57 -4.68
C ALA A 241 -12.02 -0.47 -5.05
N VAL A 242 -13.29 -0.03 -5.24
CA VAL A 242 -14.40 -0.92 -5.64
C VAL A 242 -14.51 -1.04 -7.17
N ASN A 243 -14.35 0.05 -7.93
CA ASN A 243 -14.47 0.00 -9.40
C ASN A 243 -13.36 -0.85 -10.05
N ASN A 244 -12.20 -0.95 -9.42
CA ASN A 244 -11.09 -1.76 -9.92
C ASN A 244 -11.43 -3.25 -10.01
N GLN A 245 -12.44 -3.72 -9.28
CA GLN A 245 -12.86 -5.12 -9.29
C GLN A 245 -13.67 -5.52 -10.53
N LYS A 246 -14.29 -4.56 -11.21
CA LYS A 246 -15.01 -4.83 -12.48
C LYS A 246 -14.10 -5.07 -13.68
N ASN A 247 -12.80 -4.79 -13.52
CA ASN A 247 -11.79 -4.90 -14.57
C ASN A 247 -10.76 -6.00 -14.29
N ILE A 248 -11.09 -7.00 -13.47
CA ILE A 248 -10.17 -8.10 -13.18
C ILE A 248 -9.99 -8.94 -14.43
N GLN A 249 -8.74 -9.16 -14.79
CA GLN A 249 -8.36 -9.95 -15.96
C GLN A 249 -7.77 -11.30 -15.55
N ALA A 250 -7.08 -11.36 -14.42
CA ALA A 250 -6.53 -12.58 -13.86
C ALA A 250 -6.72 -12.63 -12.34
N THR A 251 -6.94 -13.82 -11.82
CA THR A 251 -7.07 -14.11 -10.39
C THR A 251 -6.05 -15.17 -9.96
N ASN A 252 -5.94 -15.41 -8.66
CA ASN A 252 -4.99 -16.36 -8.09
C ASN A 252 -3.55 -16.11 -8.56
N VAL A 253 -3.20 -14.84 -8.80
CA VAL A 253 -1.94 -14.44 -9.40
C VAL A 253 -0.80 -14.59 -8.40
N GLN A 254 0.17 -15.42 -8.76
CA GLN A 254 1.37 -15.65 -7.98
C GLN A 254 2.60 -15.46 -8.87
N LEU A 255 3.57 -14.70 -8.40
CA LEU A 255 4.90 -14.61 -8.99
C LEU A 255 5.86 -15.44 -8.14
N GLN A 256 6.36 -16.53 -8.72
CA GLN A 256 7.38 -17.35 -8.11
C GLN A 256 8.74 -16.97 -8.68
N LEU A 257 9.67 -16.58 -7.82
CA LEU A 257 11.05 -16.30 -8.17
C LEU A 257 11.92 -17.44 -7.66
N TRP A 258 12.44 -18.26 -8.56
CA TRP A 258 13.52 -19.17 -8.23
C TRP A 258 14.83 -18.42 -8.37
N LEU A 259 15.66 -18.44 -7.34
CA LEU A 259 16.94 -17.73 -7.26
C LEU A 259 18.10 -18.72 -7.31
N SER A 260 19.17 -18.38 -8.00
CA SER A 260 20.36 -19.23 -7.97
C SER A 260 20.91 -19.31 -6.53
N PRO A 261 21.34 -20.51 -6.09
CA PRO A 261 21.66 -20.79 -4.68
C PRO A 261 22.67 -19.86 -4.01
N GLU A 262 23.62 -19.33 -4.77
CA GLU A 262 24.67 -18.45 -4.26
C GLU A 262 24.27 -16.97 -4.18
N LEU A 263 23.02 -16.64 -4.56
CA LEU A 263 22.58 -15.27 -4.71
C LEU A 263 21.71 -14.83 -3.54
N GLN A 264 21.91 -13.58 -3.14
CA GLN A 264 21.05 -12.91 -2.17
C GLN A 264 20.23 -11.86 -2.90
N VAL A 265 18.91 -11.91 -2.74
CA VAL A 265 18.03 -10.87 -3.23
C VAL A 265 17.64 -9.98 -2.08
N ARG A 266 17.98 -8.72 -2.22
CA ARG A 266 17.70 -7.67 -1.23
C ARG A 266 16.84 -6.59 -1.84
N GLU A 267 16.21 -5.81 -0.97
CA GLU A 267 15.52 -4.58 -1.37
C GLU A 267 14.49 -4.80 -2.48
N LEU A 268 13.49 -5.66 -2.23
CA LEU A 268 12.34 -5.76 -3.13
C LEU A 268 11.45 -4.52 -2.97
N TYR A 269 11.11 -3.92 -4.10
CA TYR A 269 10.08 -2.90 -4.23
C TYR A 269 9.02 -3.38 -5.22
N ARG A 270 7.75 -3.15 -4.91
CA ARG A 270 6.72 -3.02 -5.94
C ARG A 270 6.77 -1.56 -6.41
N THR A 271 6.97 -1.31 -7.70
CA THR A 271 7.10 0.05 -8.25
C THR A 271 5.87 0.48 -9.04
N LYS A 272 4.99 -0.47 -9.40
CA LYS A 272 3.66 -0.21 -9.95
C LYS A 272 2.64 -1.21 -9.39
N PRO A 273 1.36 -0.79 -9.23
CA PRO A 273 0.78 0.54 -9.52
C PRO A 273 1.24 1.67 -8.59
N GLU A 274 1.73 1.34 -7.41
CA GLU A 274 2.25 2.28 -6.41
C GLU A 274 3.59 1.80 -5.88
N ILE A 275 4.45 2.73 -5.48
CA ILE A 275 5.75 2.36 -4.91
C ILE A 275 5.55 1.86 -3.47
N LEU A 276 5.98 0.62 -3.23
CA LEU A 276 5.95 -0.03 -1.93
C LEU A 276 7.29 -0.73 -1.67
N PHE A 277 7.98 -0.35 -0.60
CA PHE A 277 9.14 -1.11 -0.14
C PHE A 277 8.67 -2.36 0.59
N VAL A 278 8.94 -3.54 0.03
CA VAL A 278 8.52 -4.83 0.59
C VAL A 278 9.54 -5.37 1.60
N GLY A 279 10.82 -5.09 1.37
CA GLY A 279 11.91 -5.57 2.22
C GLY A 279 12.82 -6.57 1.52
N ASP A 280 13.60 -7.30 2.30
CA ASP A 280 14.49 -8.33 1.81
C ASP A 280 13.72 -9.62 1.52
N LEU A 281 14.11 -10.32 0.46
CA LEU A 281 13.51 -11.61 0.12
C LEU A 281 14.33 -12.74 0.74
N HIS A 282 13.62 -13.62 1.46
CA HIS A 282 14.18 -14.82 2.03
C HIS A 282 13.64 -16.03 1.27
N PRO A 283 14.47 -16.64 0.40
CA PRO A 283 14.07 -17.85 -0.29
C PRO A 283 13.83 -19.01 0.68
N ASP A 284 12.92 -19.89 0.31
CA ASP A 284 12.71 -21.16 1.01
C ASP A 284 13.86 -22.16 0.76
N GLU A 285 13.75 -23.37 1.26
CA GLU A 285 14.71 -24.46 1.07
C GLU A 285 14.92 -24.84 -0.42
N ASN A 286 13.97 -24.53 -1.26
CA ASN A 286 14.02 -24.74 -2.72
C ASN A 286 14.55 -23.53 -3.49
N HIS A 287 15.09 -22.55 -2.79
CA HIS A 287 15.52 -21.27 -3.36
C HIS A 287 14.40 -20.47 -4.04
N GLN A 288 13.17 -20.64 -3.58
CA GLN A 288 11.99 -19.97 -4.12
C GLN A 288 11.48 -18.89 -3.20
N VAL A 289 11.02 -17.81 -3.80
CA VAL A 289 10.21 -16.76 -3.16
C VAL A 289 8.88 -16.70 -3.89
N VAL A 290 7.79 -16.76 -3.13
CA VAL A 290 6.43 -16.66 -3.68
C VAL A 290 5.85 -15.29 -3.31
N LEU A 291 5.56 -14.50 -4.32
CA LEU A 291 4.93 -13.20 -4.19
C LEU A 291 3.48 -13.32 -4.68
N ARG A 292 2.52 -13.09 -3.79
CA ARG A 292 1.09 -13.17 -4.11
C ARG A 292 0.56 -11.79 -4.49
N LEU A 293 0.11 -11.65 -5.72
CA LEU A 293 -0.56 -10.46 -6.23
C LEU A 293 -2.08 -10.55 -6.11
N GLU A 294 -2.58 -11.78 -5.92
CA GLU A 294 -3.99 -12.17 -5.82
C GLU A 294 -4.78 -11.92 -7.11
N GLN A 295 -4.74 -10.73 -7.64
CA GLN A 295 -5.47 -10.37 -8.86
C GLN A 295 -4.69 -9.36 -9.70
N MET A 296 -5.00 -9.33 -11.00
CA MET A 296 -4.48 -8.33 -11.94
C MET A 296 -5.62 -7.67 -12.69
N GLU A 297 -5.57 -6.36 -12.77
CA GLU A 297 -6.58 -5.54 -13.43
C GLU A 297 -6.17 -5.24 -14.87
N ARG A 298 -7.16 -5.16 -15.75
CA ARG A 298 -6.95 -4.82 -17.15
C ARG A 298 -6.33 -3.43 -17.28
N GLY A 299 -5.29 -3.33 -18.09
CA GLY A 299 -4.63 -2.06 -18.38
C GLY A 299 -3.71 -1.53 -17.27
N LYS A 300 -3.57 -2.25 -16.15
CA LYS A 300 -2.60 -1.91 -15.13
C LYS A 300 -1.32 -2.71 -15.27
N ALA A 301 -0.19 -2.04 -15.22
CA ALA A 301 1.12 -2.67 -15.13
C ALA A 301 1.45 -2.97 -13.65
N TYR A 302 2.14 -4.09 -13.44
CA TYR A 302 2.70 -4.48 -12.15
C TYR A 302 4.21 -4.58 -12.31
N GLU A 303 4.95 -3.79 -11.54
CA GLU A 303 6.39 -3.76 -11.65
C GLU A 303 7.04 -4.05 -10.31
N PHE A 304 8.10 -4.87 -10.36
CA PHE A 304 8.91 -5.26 -9.21
C PHE A 304 10.36 -4.96 -9.48
N LEU A 305 10.98 -4.18 -8.60
CA LEU A 305 12.39 -3.89 -8.63
C LEU A 305 13.07 -4.61 -7.47
N PHE A 306 14.11 -5.39 -7.74
CA PHE A 306 14.88 -6.06 -6.71
C PHE A 306 16.38 -6.01 -6.99
N ARG A 307 17.17 -5.95 -5.94
CA ARG A 307 18.62 -5.97 -5.97
C ARG A 307 19.13 -7.38 -5.79
N THR A 308 20.03 -7.82 -6.65
CA THR A 308 20.73 -9.10 -6.54
C THR A 308 22.21 -8.86 -6.35
N CYS A 309 22.80 -9.41 -5.28
CA CYS A 309 24.23 -9.41 -5.05
C CYS A 309 24.83 -10.65 -5.72
N LEU A 310 25.79 -10.45 -6.63
CA LEU A 310 26.40 -11.50 -7.41
C LEU A 310 27.88 -11.70 -7.00
N PRO A 311 28.35 -12.97 -6.89
CA PRO A 311 29.75 -13.26 -6.67
C PRO A 311 30.56 -12.93 -7.92
N ALA A 312 31.88 -12.78 -7.73
CA ALA A 312 32.82 -12.63 -8.83
C ALA A 312 32.81 -13.85 -9.75
N ARG A 313 32.82 -13.61 -11.07
CA ARG A 313 32.87 -14.65 -12.10
C ARG A 313 33.82 -14.29 -13.24
N PRO A 314 34.40 -15.28 -13.94
CA PRO A 314 35.22 -15.01 -15.14
C PRO A 314 34.42 -14.34 -16.27
N ALA A 315 35.11 -13.73 -17.22
CA ALA A 315 34.50 -13.18 -18.43
C ALA A 315 33.82 -14.25 -19.30
N GLN A 316 32.90 -13.80 -20.13
CA GLN A 316 32.12 -14.63 -21.08
C GLN A 316 31.19 -15.64 -20.39
N GLN A 317 31.01 -15.54 -19.09
CA GLN A 317 30.00 -16.35 -18.40
C GLN A 317 28.67 -15.60 -18.38
N ARG A 318 27.60 -16.36 -18.68
CA ARG A 318 26.22 -15.94 -18.47
C ARG A 318 25.69 -16.64 -17.23
N LEU A 319 25.24 -15.87 -16.26
CA LEU A 319 24.65 -16.38 -15.06
C LEU A 319 23.15 -16.12 -15.06
N ARG A 320 22.36 -17.18 -14.96
CA ARG A 320 20.94 -17.04 -14.67
C ARG A 320 20.79 -16.67 -13.19
N ILE A 321 20.40 -15.43 -12.93
CA ILE A 321 20.23 -14.92 -11.55
C ILE A 321 18.87 -15.29 -10.96
N ALA A 322 17.84 -15.35 -11.80
CA ALA A 322 16.51 -15.76 -11.39
C ALA A 322 15.74 -16.43 -12.54
N LYS A 323 14.80 -17.31 -12.21
CA LYS A 323 13.70 -17.75 -13.05
C LYS A 323 12.41 -17.20 -12.46
N ALA A 324 11.70 -16.37 -13.19
CA ALA A 324 10.40 -15.85 -12.80
C ALA A 324 9.30 -16.68 -13.46
N THR A 325 8.40 -17.23 -12.67
CA THR A 325 7.21 -17.97 -13.11
C THR A 325 5.98 -17.26 -12.59
N LEU A 326 5.14 -16.73 -13.49
CA LEU A 326 3.84 -16.19 -13.17
C LEU A 326 2.80 -17.29 -13.31
N ILE A 327 2.06 -17.57 -12.25
CA ILE A 327 0.96 -18.53 -12.22
C ILE A 327 -0.31 -17.74 -11.99
N TYR A 328 -1.36 -17.99 -12.80
CA TYR A 328 -2.60 -17.22 -12.74
C TYR A 328 -3.76 -17.99 -13.37
N ASP A 329 -4.96 -17.60 -12.97
CA ASP A 329 -6.21 -18.04 -13.58
C ASP A 329 -6.77 -16.93 -14.48
N VAL A 330 -7.44 -17.31 -15.57
CA VAL A 330 -8.17 -16.38 -16.47
C VAL A 330 -9.64 -16.76 -16.49
N PRO A 331 -10.45 -16.22 -15.57
CA PRO A 331 -11.86 -16.62 -15.43
C PRO A 331 -12.67 -16.45 -16.71
N GLY A 332 -12.44 -15.37 -17.45
CA GLY A 332 -13.14 -15.11 -18.74
C GLY A 332 -12.87 -16.12 -19.84
N LEU A 333 -11.89 -17.01 -19.67
CA LEU A 333 -11.55 -18.10 -20.60
C LEU A 333 -11.69 -19.49 -19.96
N ASN A 334 -12.16 -19.57 -18.70
CA ASN A 334 -12.19 -20.80 -17.91
C ASN A 334 -10.81 -21.51 -17.84
N LYS A 335 -9.72 -20.73 -17.86
CA LYS A 335 -8.36 -21.24 -17.75
C LYS A 335 -7.88 -21.12 -16.31
N VAL A 336 -7.31 -22.20 -15.79
CA VAL A 336 -6.77 -22.26 -14.42
C VAL A 336 -5.32 -22.65 -14.44
N GLN A 337 -4.54 -22.08 -13.52
CA GLN A 337 -3.12 -22.36 -13.34
C GLN A 337 -2.26 -22.20 -14.61
N GLU A 338 -2.61 -21.22 -15.44
CA GLU A 338 -1.77 -20.83 -16.57
C GLU A 338 -0.40 -20.39 -16.06
N LYS A 339 0.64 -20.66 -16.86
CA LYS A 339 2.03 -20.35 -16.48
C LYS A 339 2.71 -19.53 -17.57
N LEU A 340 3.42 -18.51 -17.14
CA LEU A 340 4.31 -17.74 -17.99
C LEU A 340 5.69 -17.66 -17.33
N GLU A 341 6.74 -18.09 -18.02
CA GLU A 341 8.09 -18.17 -17.48
C GLU A 341 9.05 -17.27 -18.22
N THR A 342 10.02 -16.73 -17.50
CA THR A 342 11.16 -16.03 -18.08
C THR A 342 12.39 -16.21 -17.20
N ASN A 343 13.59 -16.20 -17.85
CA ASN A 343 14.85 -16.25 -17.14
C ASN A 343 15.51 -14.88 -17.13
N VAL A 344 16.01 -14.47 -15.98
CA VAL A 344 16.80 -13.26 -15.80
C VAL A 344 18.27 -13.65 -15.84
N VAL A 345 19.01 -13.13 -16.81
CA VAL A 345 20.40 -13.51 -17.08
C VAL A 345 21.27 -12.27 -17.11
N VAL A 346 22.42 -12.33 -16.42
CA VAL A 346 23.48 -11.31 -16.47
C VAL A 346 24.72 -11.89 -17.14
N GLU A 347 25.48 -11.05 -17.83
CA GLU A 347 26.75 -11.43 -18.45
C GLU A 347 27.95 -10.84 -17.70
N PHE A 348 29.04 -11.59 -17.58
CA PHE A 348 30.31 -11.09 -17.09
C PHE A 348 31.24 -10.80 -18.27
N THR A 349 31.87 -9.62 -18.29
CA THR A 349 32.68 -9.16 -19.42
C THR A 349 34.04 -8.63 -18.98
N ALA A 350 35.04 -8.77 -19.84
CA ALA A 350 36.34 -8.11 -19.72
C ALA A 350 36.31 -6.67 -20.24
N ASP A 351 35.29 -6.31 -20.97
CA ASP A 351 35.13 -4.98 -21.59
C ASP A 351 34.62 -3.99 -20.53
N ALA A 352 35.48 -3.07 -20.12
CA ALA A 352 35.16 -2.05 -19.10
C ALA A 352 34.03 -1.08 -19.55
N GLN A 353 33.90 -0.80 -20.87
CA GLN A 353 32.84 0.07 -21.35
C GLN A 353 31.47 -0.61 -21.23
N ARG A 354 31.39 -1.88 -21.69
CA ARG A 354 30.16 -2.68 -21.51
C ARG A 354 29.82 -2.89 -20.02
N ALA A 355 30.78 -3.11 -19.16
CA ALA A 355 30.56 -3.21 -17.71
C ALA A 355 30.08 -1.90 -17.07
N ALA A 356 30.41 -0.77 -17.69
CA ALA A 356 30.01 0.57 -17.24
C ALA A 356 28.60 0.99 -17.74
N GLU A 357 28.03 0.28 -18.73
CA GLU A 357 26.70 0.59 -19.25
C GLU A 357 25.61 0.52 -18.17
N ARG A 358 24.71 1.48 -18.20
CA ARG A 358 23.59 1.59 -17.26
C ARG A 358 22.28 1.87 -17.97
N SER A 359 21.24 1.17 -17.57
CA SER A 359 19.88 1.44 -18.06
C SER A 359 19.31 2.68 -17.37
N GLY A 360 19.07 3.75 -18.14
CA GLY A 360 18.46 4.97 -17.63
C GLY A 360 17.07 4.74 -17.06
N ASP A 361 16.25 3.89 -17.69
CA ASP A 361 14.90 3.57 -17.23
C ASP A 361 14.90 2.92 -15.85
N VAL A 362 15.73 1.86 -15.66
CA VAL A 362 15.79 1.16 -14.37
C VAL A 362 16.33 2.08 -13.28
N ARG A 363 17.30 2.93 -13.60
CA ARG A 363 17.86 3.90 -12.64
C ARG A 363 16.84 4.95 -12.20
N LYS A 364 15.98 5.42 -13.12
CA LYS A 364 14.88 6.35 -12.75
C LYS A 364 13.89 5.68 -11.78
N VAL A 365 13.52 4.44 -12.05
CA VAL A 365 12.63 3.67 -11.15
C VAL A 365 13.30 3.44 -9.80
N LEU A 366 14.59 3.07 -9.78
CA LEU A 366 15.37 2.88 -8.55
C LEU A 366 15.42 4.17 -7.72
N ALA A 367 15.74 5.30 -8.36
CA ALA A 367 15.84 6.58 -7.65
C ALA A 367 14.54 6.95 -6.94
N ARG A 368 13.37 6.69 -7.58
CA ARG A 368 12.06 6.91 -6.96
C ARG A 368 11.77 5.94 -5.82
N ALA A 369 12.10 4.66 -5.99
CA ALA A 369 11.94 3.65 -4.94
C ALA A 369 12.79 3.98 -3.70
N GLU A 370 14.02 4.45 -3.90
CA GLU A 370 14.89 4.92 -2.82
C GLU A 370 14.34 6.14 -2.08
N VAL A 371 13.73 7.09 -2.81
CA VAL A 371 13.09 8.25 -2.18
C VAL A 371 11.99 7.80 -1.23
N GLN A 372 11.12 6.89 -1.65
CA GLN A 372 10.06 6.39 -0.78
C GLN A 372 10.63 5.72 0.48
N ARG A 373 11.69 4.93 0.35
CA ARG A 373 12.37 4.33 1.51
C ARG A 373 12.91 5.39 2.45
N GLN A 374 13.51 6.46 1.91
CA GLN A 374 14.02 7.58 2.72
C GLN A 374 12.90 8.32 3.45
N VAL A 375 11.73 8.50 2.82
CA VAL A 375 10.56 9.11 3.45
C VAL A 375 10.04 8.26 4.61
N LEU A 376 9.94 6.95 4.44
CA LEU A 376 9.56 6.04 5.53
C LEU A 376 10.58 6.07 6.69
N PHE A 377 11.87 6.11 6.38
CA PHE A 377 12.92 6.23 7.39
C PHE A 377 12.87 7.56 8.13
N LEU A 378 12.61 8.67 7.40
CA LEU A 378 12.40 10.00 7.99
C LEU A 378 11.23 9.98 8.98
N GLN A 379 10.09 9.39 8.61
CA GLN A 379 8.94 9.26 9.50
C GLN A 379 9.28 8.50 10.78
N GLY A 380 9.93 7.34 10.66
CA GLY A 380 10.35 6.57 11.82
C GLY A 380 11.28 7.35 12.75
N LYS A 381 12.17 8.19 12.20
CA LYS A 381 13.04 9.07 13.01
C LYS A 381 12.28 10.19 13.70
N ILE A 382 11.28 10.79 13.02
CA ILE A 382 10.44 11.82 13.62
C ILE A 382 9.58 11.23 14.74
N ASP A 383 9.03 10.04 14.56
CA ASP A 383 8.23 9.36 15.59
C ASP A 383 9.09 9.01 16.81
N LEU A 384 10.36 8.61 16.63
CA LEU A 384 11.30 8.45 17.72
C LEU A 384 11.54 9.75 18.50
N LEU A 385 11.64 10.89 17.80
CA LEU A 385 11.83 12.21 18.43
C LEU A 385 10.63 12.68 19.25
N LYS A 386 9.42 12.16 18.98
CA LYS A 386 8.22 12.43 19.79
C LYS A 386 8.21 11.64 21.11
N THR A 387 9.05 10.63 21.22
CA THR A 387 9.21 9.80 22.41
C THR A 387 10.42 10.21 23.23
N SER A 388 10.53 9.74 24.49
CA SER A 388 11.72 9.91 25.32
C SER A 388 12.97 9.17 24.79
N ARG A 389 12.86 8.40 23.72
CA ARG A 389 13.95 7.63 23.08
C ARG A 389 14.70 8.41 22.00
N GLY A 390 14.21 9.59 21.59
CA GLY A 390 14.84 10.43 20.58
C GLY A 390 16.12 11.08 21.07
N SER A 391 17.19 11.01 20.28
CA SER A 391 18.52 11.53 20.58
C SER A 391 18.85 12.80 19.77
N PRO A 392 19.83 13.62 20.20
CA PRO A 392 20.35 14.72 19.36
C PRO A 392 20.82 14.25 17.97
N ARG A 393 21.37 13.04 17.88
CA ARG A 393 21.80 12.44 16.61
C ARG A 393 20.61 12.16 15.68
N ASP A 394 19.45 11.78 16.22
CA ASP A 394 18.25 11.57 15.41
C ASP A 394 17.75 12.90 14.80
N ARG A 395 17.89 14.01 15.54
CA ARG A 395 17.56 15.36 14.99
C ARG A 395 18.47 15.74 13.83
N GLU A 396 19.76 15.46 13.92
CA GLU A 396 20.71 15.70 12.84
C GLU A 396 20.39 14.82 11.61
N ILE A 397 20.05 13.55 11.82
CA ILE A 397 19.62 12.63 10.76
C ILE A 397 18.36 13.18 10.06
N VAL A 398 17.36 13.62 10.81
CA VAL A 398 16.13 14.19 10.24
C VAL A 398 16.45 15.43 9.39
N ALA A 399 17.29 16.34 9.88
CA ALA A 399 17.66 17.54 9.12
C ALA A 399 18.35 17.19 7.79
N ARG A 400 19.33 16.27 7.82
CA ARG A 400 20.04 15.80 6.62
C ARG A 400 19.11 15.06 5.63
N LEU A 401 18.18 14.25 6.13
CA LEU A 401 17.22 13.56 5.27
C LEU A 401 16.27 14.53 4.57
N LEU A 402 15.80 15.57 5.27
CA LEU A 402 14.96 16.62 4.66
C LEU A 402 15.73 17.35 3.54
N GLU A 403 17.00 17.69 3.74
CA GLU A 403 17.85 18.30 2.71
C GLU A 403 18.03 17.38 1.50
N ALA A 404 18.34 16.11 1.74
CA ALA A 404 18.54 15.13 0.68
C ALA A 404 17.26 14.90 -0.14
N LEU A 405 16.08 14.87 0.52
CA LEU A 405 14.80 14.71 -0.15
C LEU A 405 14.44 15.95 -0.98
N ILE A 406 14.69 17.17 -0.46
CA ILE A 406 14.49 18.40 -1.23
C ILE A 406 15.30 18.35 -2.53
N ALA A 407 16.60 18.07 -2.44
CA ALA A 407 17.48 18.00 -3.61
C ALA A 407 16.99 16.93 -4.62
N LYS A 408 16.60 15.75 -4.15
CA LYS A 408 16.10 14.69 -5.04
C LYS A 408 14.80 15.07 -5.77
N PHE A 409 13.85 15.74 -5.10
CA PHE A 409 12.63 16.19 -5.76
C PHE A 409 12.88 17.33 -6.74
N GLU A 410 13.86 18.20 -6.47
CA GLU A 410 14.34 19.20 -7.43
C GLU A 410 14.94 18.54 -8.68
N ASP A 411 15.79 17.52 -8.50
CA ASP A 411 16.37 16.74 -9.60
C ASP A 411 15.30 16.02 -10.45
N PHE A 412 14.19 15.64 -9.83
CA PHE A 412 13.04 15.07 -10.56
C PHE A 412 12.16 16.13 -11.23
N GLY A 413 12.42 17.43 -11.02
CA GLY A 413 11.58 18.53 -11.50
C GLY A 413 10.29 18.72 -10.70
N ASP A 414 10.08 18.01 -9.62
CA ASP A 414 8.89 18.12 -8.75
C ASP A 414 9.06 19.24 -7.72
N GLN A 415 8.93 20.48 -8.17
CA GLN A 415 9.04 21.67 -7.35
C GLN A 415 7.93 21.74 -6.27
N ALA A 416 6.75 21.18 -6.53
CA ALA A 416 5.63 21.20 -5.58
C ALA A 416 5.98 20.37 -4.34
N THR A 417 6.46 19.15 -4.55
CA THR A 417 6.90 18.28 -3.45
C THR A 417 8.16 18.81 -2.79
N ALA A 418 9.15 19.31 -3.54
CA ALA A 418 10.34 19.94 -2.96
C ALA A 418 9.96 21.11 -2.02
N ASN A 419 9.03 21.97 -2.40
CA ASN A 419 8.53 23.07 -1.57
C ASN A 419 7.82 22.58 -0.30
N GLN A 420 7.11 21.44 -0.38
CA GLN A 420 6.51 20.82 0.80
C GLN A 420 7.58 20.38 1.81
N TYR A 421 8.67 19.73 1.34
CA TYR A 421 9.77 19.35 2.21
C TYR A 421 10.56 20.54 2.76
N ARG A 422 10.67 21.66 2.04
CA ARG A 422 11.24 22.91 2.58
C ARG A 422 10.41 23.43 3.75
N LYS A 423 9.08 23.47 3.63
CA LYS A 423 8.19 23.84 4.75
C LYS A 423 8.33 22.92 5.95
N MET A 424 8.48 21.59 5.71
CA MET A 424 8.75 20.64 6.78
C MET A 424 10.07 20.92 7.48
N LYS A 425 11.14 21.24 6.73
CA LYS A 425 12.45 21.62 7.28
C LYS A 425 12.37 22.91 8.11
N GLU A 426 11.67 23.92 7.63
CA GLU A 426 11.44 25.17 8.37
C GLU A 426 10.68 24.92 9.69
N GLU A 427 9.61 24.13 9.65
CA GLU A 427 8.85 23.75 10.84
C GLU A 427 9.73 23.00 11.84
N PHE A 428 10.49 22.00 11.36
CA PHE A 428 11.41 21.23 12.20
C PHE A 428 12.49 22.08 12.83
N THR A 429 13.08 23.00 12.08
CA THR A 429 14.12 23.93 12.58
C THR A 429 13.55 24.84 13.67
N ARG A 430 12.32 25.32 13.51
CA ARG A 430 11.68 26.25 14.45
C ARG A 430 11.15 25.57 15.70
N LYS A 431 10.51 24.38 15.56
CA LYS A 431 9.77 23.72 16.64
C LYS A 431 10.49 22.48 17.20
N GLY A 432 11.49 21.94 16.48
CA GLY A 432 12.10 20.64 16.78
C GLY A 432 11.20 19.44 16.50
N SER A 433 10.04 19.66 15.87
CA SER A 433 9.05 18.64 15.52
C SER A 433 8.37 18.98 14.20
N ILE A 434 7.77 17.99 13.55
CA ILE A 434 6.99 18.14 12.32
C ILE A 434 5.58 17.63 12.61
N SER A 435 4.57 18.35 12.11
CA SER A 435 3.17 17.95 12.27
C SER A 435 2.89 16.64 11.52
N GLN A 436 2.03 15.79 12.10
CA GLN A 436 1.65 14.50 11.50
C GLN A 436 0.99 14.69 10.13
N GLU A 437 0.22 15.76 9.97
CA GLU A 437 -0.41 16.09 8.70
C GLU A 437 0.61 16.31 7.57
N MET A 438 1.70 17.04 7.85
CA MET A 438 2.77 17.25 6.86
C MET A 438 3.48 15.96 6.51
N LEU A 439 3.72 15.10 7.51
CA LEU A 439 4.32 13.76 7.29
C LEU A 439 3.44 12.89 6.40
N ASN A 440 2.14 12.83 6.69
CA ASN A 440 1.19 12.04 5.91
C ASN A 440 1.08 12.53 4.47
N ARG A 441 1.10 13.86 4.25
CA ARG A 441 1.13 14.45 2.90
C ARG A 441 2.40 14.05 2.13
N SER A 442 3.54 14.07 2.80
CA SER A 442 4.83 13.75 2.16
C SER A 442 4.89 12.29 1.73
N LEU A 443 4.34 11.37 2.53
CA LEU A 443 4.28 9.95 2.17
C LEU A 443 3.35 9.72 0.97
N ALA A 444 2.16 10.31 0.99
CA ALA A 444 1.22 10.19 -0.12
C ALA A 444 1.81 10.74 -1.44
N ALA A 445 2.59 11.82 -1.38
CA ALA A 445 3.28 12.35 -2.56
C ALA A 445 4.38 11.41 -3.05
N SER A 446 5.17 10.80 -2.15
CA SER A 446 6.29 9.92 -2.52
C SER A 446 5.86 8.55 -3.06
N SER A 447 4.65 8.09 -2.76
CA SER A 447 4.13 6.79 -3.22
C SER A 447 3.52 6.83 -4.62
N ARG A 448 3.17 8.02 -5.15
CA ARG A 448 2.57 8.18 -6.47
C ARG A 448 3.60 8.06 -7.58
N ALA A 449 3.67 6.89 -8.21
CA ALA A 449 4.65 6.61 -9.26
C ALA A 449 4.35 7.28 -10.61
N GLU A 450 3.08 7.55 -10.93
CA GLU A 450 2.65 7.91 -12.29
C GLU A 450 2.46 9.42 -12.53
N GLU A 451 2.10 10.21 -11.54
CA GLU A 451 1.86 11.66 -11.73
C GLU A 451 3.12 12.48 -12.01
N MET A 452 4.33 11.94 -11.75
CA MET A 452 5.60 12.64 -12.00
C MET A 452 6.16 12.45 -13.42
N VAL A 453 5.53 11.64 -14.29
CA VAL A 453 6.05 11.31 -15.63
C VAL A 453 5.50 12.21 -16.73
N VAL A 454 4.36 12.86 -16.53
CA VAL A 454 3.65 13.61 -17.60
C VAL A 454 4.29 14.97 -17.92
N ALA A 455 5.24 15.46 -17.11
CA ALA A 455 5.84 16.77 -17.32
C ALA A 455 7.13 16.81 -18.15
N GLN A 456 7.65 15.68 -18.62
CA GLN A 456 8.92 15.63 -19.38
C GLN A 456 8.89 14.68 -20.58
N ASP A 457 7.91 14.83 -21.48
CA ASP A 457 8.12 14.64 -22.91
C ASP A 457 8.46 16.02 -23.52
N ILE A 458 9.63 16.53 -23.23
CA ILE A 458 10.25 17.62 -23.95
C ILE A 458 11.49 17.05 -24.60
N ASP A 459 11.45 17.08 -25.93
CA ASP A 459 12.48 16.75 -26.91
C ASP A 459 13.91 17.10 -26.44
N PHE A 460 14.80 16.12 -26.63
CA PHE A 460 16.21 16.34 -26.93
C PHE A 460 16.58 15.59 -28.21
#